data_570f10ca578d1ba4e1b4ff2d7d5c932c
#
_entry.id   570f10ca578d1ba4e1b4ff2d7d5c932c
#
_cell.length_a   1.000
_cell.length_b   1.000
_cell.length_c   1.000
_cell.angle_alpha   90.00
_cell.angle_beta   90.00
_cell.angle_gamma   90.00
#
_symmetry.space_group_name_H-M   'P 1'
#
loop_
_entity.id
_entity.type
_entity.pdbx_description
1 polymer ?
#
loop_
_entity_poly.entity_id
_entity_poly.type
_entity_poly.pdbx_seq_one_letter_code
_entity_poly.pdbx_strand_id
1 'polypeptide(L)'
;FLFLRLRSVLGTREGFEKPRMQPKNDAPKRDFKVIDGGEDKDITDNVEKNSKSAKALKNIKEKDETFTVNEFLSGARSAYEWILMSFEKNEIDDIRELLSEEVAEAFDSVVEQRISQGLTIEAEFIGVREMKLVDASYNSKTKTAEIAVSFIGEMTSVVKNSSGEIVEGDSKQIKRQKDTWTFSKDI
;
A
#
# COMPACT_ATOMS: atom_id res chain seq x y z
N PHE A 1 3.04 16.04 6.95
CA PHE A 1 2.45 14.70 7.19
C PHE A 1 1.24 14.57 6.28
N LEU A 2 1.37 13.83 5.19
CA LEU A 2 0.26 13.54 4.30
C LEU A 2 -0.36 12.22 4.76
N PHE A 3 -1.59 12.28 5.32
CA PHE A 3 -2.39 11.08 5.57
C PHE A 3 -3.15 10.76 4.28
N LEU A 4 -2.75 9.70 3.62
CA LEU A 4 -3.45 9.19 2.44
C LEU A 4 -4.42 8.10 2.87
N ARG A 5 -5.70 8.28 2.57
CA ARG A 5 -6.73 7.27 2.79
C ARG A 5 -6.97 6.58 1.46
N LEU A 6 -6.40 5.40 1.29
CA LEU A 6 -6.55 4.62 0.07
C LEU A 6 -7.76 3.69 0.19
N ARG A 7 -8.67 3.76 -0.76
CA ARG A 7 -9.78 2.82 -0.86
C ARG A 7 -9.35 1.60 -1.68
N SER A 8 -9.48 0.41 -1.11
CA SER A 8 -9.44 -0.87 -1.84
C SER A 8 -8.10 -1.37 -2.38
N VAL A 9 -7.11 -1.64 -1.52
CA VAL A 9 -5.95 -2.48 -1.89
C VAL A 9 -5.98 -3.84 -1.17
N LEU A 10 -7.00 -4.10 -0.34
CA LEU A 10 -7.21 -5.38 0.31
C LEU A 10 -7.97 -6.32 -0.64
N GLY A 11 -7.23 -7.12 -1.40
CA GLY A 11 -7.74 -8.37 -1.98
C GLY A 11 -8.68 -8.27 -3.18
N THR A 12 -8.35 -7.53 -4.23
CA THR A 12 -8.84 -7.87 -5.56
C THR A 12 -7.77 -8.65 -6.31
N ARG A 13 -8.01 -9.94 -6.44
CA ARG A 13 -7.18 -10.90 -7.17
C ARG A 13 -7.56 -10.86 -8.66
N GLU A 14 -7.38 -9.71 -9.30
CA GLU A 14 -7.52 -9.60 -10.75
C GLU A 14 -6.30 -8.88 -11.30
N GLY A 15 -5.43 -9.67 -11.97
CA GLY A 15 -4.36 -9.13 -12.79
C GLY A 15 -3.01 -9.84 -12.79
N PHE A 16 -2.87 -11.00 -12.12
CA PHE A 16 -1.70 -11.85 -12.33
C PHE A 16 -2.13 -13.27 -12.70
N GLU A 17 -2.29 -13.53 -13.99
CA GLU A 17 -2.37 -14.90 -14.48
C GLU A 17 -1.02 -15.59 -14.28
N LYS A 18 -0.94 -16.43 -13.23
CA LYS A 18 0.11 -17.45 -13.16
C LYS A 18 -0.19 -18.52 -14.20
N PRO A 19 0.84 -19.05 -14.92
CA PRO A 19 0.66 -20.16 -15.83
C PRO A 19 0.05 -21.36 -15.08
N ARG A 20 -1.00 -21.94 -15.65
CA ARG A 20 -1.69 -23.13 -15.12
C ARG A 20 -0.70 -24.30 -15.04
N MET A 21 -0.26 -24.63 -13.84
CA MET A 21 0.26 -25.98 -13.57
C MET A 21 -0.91 -26.93 -13.43
N GLN A 22 -0.93 -27.97 -14.25
CA GLN A 22 -1.89 -29.07 -14.18
C GLN A 22 -1.78 -29.78 -12.85
N PRO A 23 -2.89 -30.17 -12.20
CA PRO A 23 -2.85 -30.92 -10.96
C PRO A 23 -2.39 -32.36 -11.24
N LYS A 24 -1.30 -32.78 -10.62
CA LYS A 24 -0.95 -34.20 -10.46
C LYS A 24 -1.51 -34.68 -9.11
N ASN A 25 -2.49 -35.55 -9.23
CA ASN A 25 -2.90 -36.66 -8.35
C ASN A 25 -2.66 -36.65 -6.85
N ASP A 26 -3.81 -36.74 -6.17
CA ASP A 26 -4.12 -37.56 -4.99
C ASP A 26 -2.99 -37.81 -3.96
N ALA A 27 -2.92 -36.93 -2.98
CA ALA A 27 -2.44 -37.28 -1.67
C ALA A 27 -3.63 -37.31 -0.70
N PRO A 28 -3.67 -38.28 0.26
CA PRO A 28 -4.81 -38.45 1.16
C PRO A 28 -5.03 -37.18 1.98
N LYS A 29 -6.29 -36.75 2.08
CA LYS A 29 -6.73 -35.70 2.98
C LYS A 29 -6.32 -36.08 4.41
N ARG A 30 -5.25 -35.48 4.91
CA ARG A 30 -4.99 -35.45 6.33
C ARG A 30 -5.94 -34.42 6.91
N ASP A 31 -6.91 -34.87 7.69
CA ASP A 31 -7.69 -34.02 8.57
C ASP A 31 -6.72 -33.35 9.55
N PHE A 32 -6.30 -32.13 9.22
CA PHE A 32 -5.62 -31.28 10.18
C PHE A 32 -6.66 -30.87 11.22
N LYS A 33 -6.67 -31.56 12.37
CA LYS A 33 -7.28 -31.02 13.57
C LYS A 33 -6.59 -29.67 13.83
N VAL A 34 -7.33 -28.58 13.63
CA VAL A 34 -6.95 -27.27 14.10
C VAL A 34 -6.79 -27.40 15.61
N ILE A 35 -5.55 -27.43 16.10
CA ILE A 35 -5.26 -27.28 17.52
C ILE A 35 -5.49 -25.78 17.78
N ASP A 36 -6.67 -25.47 18.29
CA ASP A 36 -7.05 -24.15 18.77
C ASP A 36 -6.09 -23.80 19.94
N GLY A 37 -5.22 -22.79 19.73
CA GLY A 37 -4.34 -22.31 20.80
C GLY A 37 -2.94 -21.85 20.41
N GLY A 38 -2.51 -21.91 19.14
CA GLY A 38 -1.26 -21.30 18.68
C GLY A 38 -1.41 -19.80 18.39
N GLU A 39 -0.40 -19.00 18.76
CA GLU A 39 -0.35 -17.59 18.36
C GLU A 39 -0.34 -17.48 16.84
N ASP A 40 -1.18 -16.60 16.29
CA ASP A 40 -1.16 -16.30 14.86
C ASP A 40 0.10 -15.47 14.56
N LYS A 41 1.15 -16.15 14.08
CA LYS A 41 2.44 -15.53 13.77
C LYS A 41 2.32 -14.45 12.71
N ASP A 42 1.41 -14.58 11.76
CA ASP A 42 1.16 -13.57 10.74
C ASP A 42 0.72 -12.23 11.36
N ILE A 43 0.04 -12.27 12.51
CA ILE A 43 -0.31 -11.08 13.28
C ILE A 43 0.83 -10.68 14.22
N THR A 44 1.33 -11.61 15.03
CA THR A 44 2.26 -11.27 16.13
C THR A 44 3.65 -10.89 15.67
N ASP A 45 4.04 -11.27 14.45
CA ASP A 45 5.31 -10.83 13.82
C ASP A 45 5.24 -9.38 13.33
N ASN A 46 4.05 -8.82 13.16
CA ASN A 46 3.85 -7.49 12.59
C ASN A 46 3.34 -6.43 13.60
N VAL A 47 2.69 -6.85 14.69
CA VAL A 47 2.17 -5.97 15.73
C VAL A 47 2.36 -6.55 17.12
N GLU A 48 2.39 -5.69 18.14
CA GLU A 48 2.51 -6.10 19.52
C GLU A 48 1.34 -6.99 19.94
N LYS A 49 1.68 -8.12 20.59
CA LYS A 49 0.72 -9.09 21.10
C LYS A 49 -0.29 -8.42 22.04
N ASN A 50 -1.58 -8.75 21.87
CA ASN A 50 -2.70 -8.20 22.63
C ASN A 50 -2.96 -6.71 22.43
N SER A 51 -2.27 -6.04 21.49
CA SER A 51 -2.55 -4.67 21.12
C SER A 51 -3.97 -4.51 20.54
N LYS A 52 -4.43 -3.26 20.41
CA LYS A 52 -5.68 -2.97 19.69
C LYS A 52 -5.62 -3.42 18.25
N SER A 53 -4.48 -3.17 17.60
CA SER A 53 -4.23 -3.57 16.21
C SER A 53 -4.23 -5.08 16.04
N ALA A 54 -3.62 -5.86 16.97
CA ALA A 54 -3.67 -7.32 16.92
C ALA A 54 -5.10 -7.86 16.99
N LYS A 55 -5.94 -7.28 17.85
CA LYS A 55 -7.37 -7.66 17.96
C LYS A 55 -8.15 -7.29 16.69
N ALA A 56 -7.87 -6.11 16.11
CA ALA A 56 -8.50 -5.68 14.86
C ALA A 56 -8.12 -6.60 13.70
N LEU A 57 -6.84 -6.95 13.56
CA LEU A 57 -6.37 -7.87 12.51
C LEU A 57 -6.98 -9.27 12.65
N LYS A 58 -7.16 -9.76 13.89
CA LYS A 58 -7.88 -11.01 14.13
C LYS A 58 -9.33 -10.92 13.65
N ASN A 59 -10.04 -9.86 13.99
CA ASN A 59 -11.41 -9.63 13.52
C ASN A 59 -11.50 -9.55 11.99
N ILE A 60 -10.53 -8.90 11.35
CA ILE A 60 -10.45 -8.82 9.87
C ILE A 60 -10.30 -10.22 9.27
N LYS A 61 -9.38 -11.05 9.80
CA LYS A 61 -9.19 -12.44 9.36
C LYS A 61 -10.44 -13.32 9.57
N GLU A 62 -11.19 -13.08 10.64
CA GLU A 62 -12.46 -13.79 10.89
C GLU A 62 -13.57 -13.41 9.89
N LYS A 63 -13.50 -12.24 9.27
CA LYS A 63 -14.46 -11.75 8.28
C LYS A 63 -14.03 -11.98 6.84
N ASP A 64 -12.73 -11.95 6.59
CA ASP A 64 -12.12 -12.24 5.30
C ASP A 64 -11.06 -13.35 5.48
N GLU A 65 -11.47 -14.59 5.25
CA GLU A 65 -10.61 -15.77 5.40
C GLU A 65 -9.41 -15.77 4.43
N THR A 66 -9.48 -14.94 3.38
CA THR A 66 -8.40 -14.81 2.40
C THR A 66 -7.34 -13.79 2.83
N PHE A 67 -7.63 -12.98 3.85
CA PHE A 67 -6.73 -11.94 4.32
C PHE A 67 -5.57 -12.53 5.14
N THR A 68 -4.36 -12.16 4.76
CA THR A 68 -3.16 -12.34 5.58
C THR A 68 -2.41 -11.02 5.71
N VAL A 69 -1.80 -10.76 6.87
CA VAL A 69 -1.04 -9.52 7.12
C VAL A 69 0.17 -9.44 6.19
N ASN A 70 0.84 -10.55 5.96
CA ASN A 70 2.04 -10.60 5.11
C ASN A 70 1.72 -10.34 3.64
N GLU A 71 0.63 -10.91 3.09
CA GLU A 71 0.20 -10.61 1.72
C GLU A 71 -0.28 -9.17 1.59
N PHE A 72 -1.01 -8.67 2.58
CA PHE A 72 -1.40 -7.27 2.63
C PHE A 72 -0.19 -6.33 2.59
N LEU A 73 0.82 -6.55 3.44
CA LEU A 73 2.03 -5.72 3.48
C LEU A 73 2.81 -5.79 2.16
N SER A 74 2.87 -6.96 1.52
CA SER A 74 3.46 -7.10 0.18
C SER A 74 2.70 -6.27 -0.86
N GLY A 75 1.37 -6.32 -0.85
CA GLY A 75 0.52 -5.49 -1.71
C GLY A 75 0.66 -4.00 -1.43
N ALA A 76 0.71 -3.61 -0.14
CA ALA A 76 0.90 -2.23 0.27
C ALA A 76 2.24 -1.65 -0.20
N ARG A 77 3.32 -2.46 -0.19
CA ARG A 77 4.62 -2.06 -0.75
C ARG A 77 4.52 -1.76 -2.25
N SER A 78 3.89 -2.64 -3.01
CA SER A 78 3.73 -2.46 -4.46
C SER A 78 2.83 -1.26 -4.79
N ALA A 79 1.76 -1.07 -4.02
CA ALA A 79 0.86 0.07 -4.17
C ALA A 79 1.59 1.39 -3.85
N TYR A 80 2.43 1.40 -2.80
CA TYR A 80 3.21 2.58 -2.44
C TYR A 80 4.11 3.03 -3.59
N GLU A 81 4.89 2.12 -4.18
CA GLU A 81 5.75 2.42 -5.33
C GLU A 81 4.93 2.93 -6.51
N TRP A 82 3.87 2.22 -6.88
CA TRP A 82 3.06 2.58 -8.04
C TRP A 82 2.40 3.95 -7.89
N ILE A 83 1.75 4.20 -6.76
CA ILE A 83 1.05 5.46 -6.50
C ILE A 83 2.05 6.63 -6.44
N LEU A 84 3.19 6.45 -5.75
CA LEU A 84 4.21 7.48 -5.65
C LEU A 84 4.76 7.85 -7.03
N MET A 85 5.09 6.86 -7.86
CA MET A 85 5.66 7.11 -9.18
C MET A 85 4.64 7.64 -10.18
N SER A 86 3.38 7.21 -10.12
CA SER A 86 2.30 7.81 -10.93
C SER A 86 2.06 9.28 -10.56
N PHE A 87 2.10 9.61 -9.27
CA PHE A 87 2.01 10.99 -8.81
C PHE A 87 3.18 11.86 -9.31
N GLU A 88 4.41 11.36 -9.23
CA GLU A 88 5.58 12.09 -9.73
C GLU A 88 5.52 12.31 -11.25
N LYS A 89 4.95 11.39 -12.01
CA LYS A 89 4.77 11.49 -13.47
C LYS A 89 3.51 12.26 -13.89
N ASN A 90 2.69 12.72 -12.95
CA ASN A 90 1.38 13.33 -13.19
C ASN A 90 0.36 12.36 -13.85
N GLU A 91 0.49 11.06 -13.64
CA GLU A 91 -0.36 9.98 -14.18
C GLU A 91 -1.42 9.56 -13.15
N ILE A 92 -2.22 10.52 -12.64
CA ILE A 92 -3.19 10.28 -11.55
C ILE A 92 -4.35 9.39 -12.01
N ASP A 93 -4.74 9.45 -13.26
CA ASP A 93 -5.85 8.67 -13.78
C ASP A 93 -5.60 7.16 -13.65
N ASP A 94 -4.34 6.71 -13.75
CA ASP A 94 -3.96 5.30 -13.65
C ASP A 94 -4.13 4.73 -12.23
N ILE A 95 -4.15 5.60 -11.22
CA ILE A 95 -4.24 5.22 -9.81
C ILE A 95 -5.52 5.74 -9.13
N ARG A 96 -6.35 6.47 -9.83
CA ARG A 96 -7.53 7.16 -9.27
C ARG A 96 -8.46 6.22 -8.50
N GLU A 97 -8.68 5.01 -9.00
CA GLU A 97 -9.53 4.01 -8.34
C GLU A 97 -8.95 3.48 -7.02
N LEU A 98 -7.65 3.64 -6.80
CA LEU A 98 -6.98 3.25 -5.56
C LEU A 98 -7.03 4.33 -4.49
N LEU A 99 -7.37 5.57 -4.87
CA LEU A 99 -7.37 6.73 -4.00
C LEU A 99 -8.77 7.02 -3.45
N SER A 100 -8.85 7.55 -2.23
CA SER A 100 -10.07 8.22 -1.79
C SER A 100 -10.25 9.51 -2.59
N GLU A 101 -11.51 9.97 -2.71
CA GLU A 101 -11.84 11.21 -3.41
C GLU A 101 -11.00 12.40 -2.89
N GLU A 102 -10.89 12.54 -1.58
CA GLU A 102 -10.09 13.59 -0.94
C GLU A 102 -8.62 13.55 -1.34
N VAL A 103 -8.02 12.35 -1.43
CA VAL A 103 -6.61 12.19 -1.85
C VAL A 103 -6.45 12.46 -3.33
N ALA A 104 -7.38 11.96 -4.17
CA ALA A 104 -7.36 12.21 -5.61
C ALA A 104 -7.44 13.71 -5.92
N GLU A 105 -8.36 14.44 -5.28
CA GLU A 105 -8.48 15.90 -5.42
C GLU A 105 -7.20 16.63 -4.97
N ALA A 106 -6.59 16.20 -3.86
CA ALA A 106 -5.33 16.79 -3.41
C ALA A 106 -4.19 16.56 -4.41
N PHE A 107 -4.11 15.38 -5.01
CA PHE A 107 -3.12 15.05 -6.04
C PHE A 107 -3.37 15.86 -7.33
N ASP A 108 -4.62 15.91 -7.78
CA ASP A 108 -5.02 16.70 -8.96
C ASP A 108 -4.59 18.17 -8.80
N SER A 109 -4.85 18.76 -7.64
CA SER A 109 -4.49 20.15 -7.35
C SER A 109 -2.97 20.39 -7.46
N VAL A 110 -2.15 19.48 -6.96
CA VAL A 110 -0.69 19.58 -7.06
C VAL A 110 -0.23 19.42 -8.50
N VAL A 111 -0.80 18.46 -9.24
CA VAL A 111 -0.47 18.23 -10.66
C VAL A 111 -0.84 19.45 -11.51
N GLU A 112 -2.03 20.02 -11.33
CA GLU A 112 -2.46 21.26 -12.01
C GLU A 112 -1.51 22.42 -11.73
N GLN A 113 -1.06 22.57 -10.48
CA GLN A 113 -0.09 23.60 -10.12
C GLN A 113 1.26 23.38 -10.81
N ARG A 114 1.77 22.15 -10.86
CA ARG A 114 3.01 21.80 -11.59
C ARG A 114 2.90 22.15 -13.07
N ILE A 115 1.79 21.75 -13.70
CA ILE A 115 1.52 22.03 -15.13
C ILE A 115 1.44 23.54 -15.38
N SER A 116 0.72 24.29 -14.56
CA SER A 116 0.57 25.75 -14.72
C SER A 116 1.89 26.50 -14.58
N GLN A 117 2.82 25.95 -13.81
CA GLN A 117 4.17 26.51 -13.66
C GLN A 117 5.17 26.00 -14.72
N GLY A 118 4.74 25.12 -15.62
CA GLY A 118 5.59 24.51 -16.63
C GLY A 118 6.68 23.62 -16.05
N LEU A 119 6.41 22.99 -14.90
CA LEU A 119 7.34 22.09 -14.22
C LEU A 119 7.17 20.66 -14.70
N THR A 120 8.30 19.99 -14.92
CA THR A 120 8.38 18.56 -15.21
C THR A 120 9.22 17.88 -14.16
N ILE A 121 8.77 16.71 -13.67
CA ILE A 121 9.49 15.92 -12.67
C ILE A 121 10.04 14.67 -13.33
N GLU A 122 11.31 14.41 -13.13
CA GLU A 122 11.96 13.16 -13.46
C GLU A 122 12.36 12.50 -12.14
N ALA A 123 11.74 11.37 -11.83
CA ALA A 123 11.95 10.63 -10.60
C ALA A 123 12.22 9.15 -10.89
N GLU A 124 13.07 8.55 -10.09
CA GLU A 124 13.35 7.11 -10.10
C GLU A 124 13.19 6.55 -8.70
N PHE A 125 12.34 5.54 -8.56
CA PHE A 125 12.14 4.84 -7.30
C PHE A 125 13.25 3.81 -7.09
N ILE A 126 13.91 3.87 -5.93
CA ILE A 126 15.01 2.96 -5.58
C ILE A 126 14.47 1.79 -4.76
N GLY A 127 13.59 2.08 -3.81
CA GLY A 127 12.97 1.03 -3.00
C GLY A 127 12.35 1.52 -1.71
N VAL A 128 11.69 0.61 -1.00
CA VAL A 128 11.21 0.82 0.36
C VAL A 128 12.27 0.34 1.34
N ARG A 129 12.90 1.27 2.04
CA ARG A 129 13.92 1.00 3.04
C ARG A 129 13.34 0.39 4.31
N GLU A 130 12.20 0.91 4.76
CA GLU A 130 11.50 0.48 5.96
C GLU A 130 10.00 0.52 5.73
N MET A 131 9.31 -0.49 6.21
CA MET A 131 7.85 -0.56 6.20
C MET A 131 7.38 -1.19 7.49
N LYS A 132 6.40 -0.56 8.16
CA LYS A 132 5.81 -1.04 9.40
C LYS A 132 4.31 -0.85 9.41
N LEU A 133 3.56 -1.85 9.83
CA LEU A 133 2.18 -1.71 10.23
C LEU A 133 2.16 -0.93 11.56
N VAL A 134 1.50 0.24 11.58
CA VAL A 134 1.48 1.14 12.73
C VAL A 134 0.14 1.16 13.45
N ASP A 135 -0.96 0.87 12.73
CA ASP A 135 -2.27 0.71 13.34
C ASP A 135 -3.18 -0.17 12.49
N ALA A 136 -4.17 -0.78 13.12
CA ALA A 136 -5.25 -1.48 12.46
C ALA A 136 -6.55 -1.31 13.24
N SER A 137 -7.66 -1.13 12.53
CA SER A 137 -8.99 -1.02 13.09
C SER A 137 -10.02 -1.80 12.26
N TYR A 138 -11.07 -2.23 12.90
CA TYR A 138 -12.25 -2.80 12.26
C TYR A 138 -13.52 -2.22 12.86
N ASN A 139 -14.32 -1.58 12.03
CA ASN A 139 -15.61 -1.04 12.44
C ASN A 139 -16.74 -2.01 12.04
N SER A 140 -17.31 -2.69 13.02
CA SER A 140 -18.38 -3.68 12.80
C SER A 140 -19.70 -3.09 12.32
N LYS A 141 -19.93 -1.79 12.52
CA LYS A 141 -21.16 -1.12 12.08
C LYS A 141 -21.12 -0.78 10.59
N THR A 142 -19.99 -0.24 10.14
CA THR A 142 -19.75 0.11 8.72
C THR A 142 -19.17 -1.04 7.94
N LYS A 143 -18.72 -2.10 8.63
CA LYS A 143 -17.99 -3.25 8.06
C LYS A 143 -16.70 -2.84 7.33
N THR A 144 -16.05 -1.81 7.82
CA THR A 144 -14.84 -1.26 7.22
C THR A 144 -13.62 -1.67 8.03
N ALA A 145 -12.63 -2.23 7.37
CA ALA A 145 -11.29 -2.46 7.87
C ALA A 145 -10.36 -1.31 7.46
N GLU A 146 -9.55 -0.82 8.38
CA GLU A 146 -8.53 0.18 8.11
C GLU A 146 -7.20 -0.29 8.67
N ILE A 147 -6.13 -0.21 7.86
CA ILE A 147 -4.77 -0.57 8.26
C ILE A 147 -3.83 0.55 7.87
N ALA A 148 -3.14 1.11 8.84
CA ALA A 148 -2.15 2.16 8.64
C ALA A 148 -0.74 1.56 8.57
N VAL A 149 0.00 1.94 7.53
CA VAL A 149 1.37 1.49 7.27
C VAL A 149 2.28 2.69 7.13
N SER A 150 3.39 2.69 7.85
CA SER A 150 4.46 3.67 7.71
C SER A 150 5.50 3.14 6.73
N PHE A 151 5.92 4.00 5.81
CA PHE A 151 6.95 3.73 4.80
C PHE A 151 8.11 4.70 4.94
N ILE A 152 9.32 4.22 4.66
CA ILE A 152 10.47 5.06 4.30
C ILE A 152 10.87 4.65 2.90
N GLY A 153 10.47 5.48 1.91
CA GLY A 153 10.83 5.30 0.51
C GLY A 153 12.15 5.99 0.17
N GLU A 154 12.91 5.41 -0.73
CA GLU A 154 14.12 5.99 -1.31
C GLU A 154 13.91 6.21 -2.81
N MET A 155 14.20 7.42 -3.27
CA MET A 155 14.04 7.82 -4.67
C MET A 155 15.03 8.92 -5.03
N THR A 156 15.31 9.09 -6.31
CA THR A 156 15.92 10.31 -6.85
C THR A 156 14.84 11.13 -7.53
N SER A 157 15.00 12.45 -7.53
CA SER A 157 14.04 13.35 -8.19
C SER A 157 14.72 14.64 -8.59
N VAL A 158 14.41 15.11 -9.79
CA VAL A 158 14.76 16.45 -10.28
C VAL A 158 13.50 17.11 -10.84
N VAL A 159 13.37 18.41 -10.60
CA VAL A 159 12.33 19.25 -11.16
C VAL A 159 12.96 20.16 -12.21
N LYS A 160 12.41 20.17 -13.41
CA LYS A 160 12.85 21.02 -14.53
C LYS A 160 11.78 22.05 -14.86
N ASN A 161 12.23 23.25 -15.23
CA ASN A 161 11.35 24.28 -15.78
C ASN A 161 11.06 24.04 -17.27
N SER A 162 10.22 24.89 -17.87
CA SER A 162 9.86 24.83 -19.30
C SER A 162 11.04 24.97 -20.27
N SER A 163 12.19 25.50 -19.80
CA SER A 163 13.44 25.60 -20.57
C SER A 163 14.31 24.34 -20.43
N GLY A 164 13.89 23.35 -19.63
CA GLY A 164 14.65 22.12 -19.37
C GLY A 164 15.76 22.27 -18.31
N GLU A 165 15.84 23.43 -17.64
CA GLU A 165 16.81 23.67 -16.58
C GLU A 165 16.35 23.05 -15.27
N ILE A 166 17.27 22.41 -14.53
CA ILE A 166 16.98 21.87 -13.21
C ILE A 166 16.82 23.03 -12.23
N VAL A 167 15.62 23.15 -11.65
CA VAL A 167 15.27 24.17 -10.66
C VAL A 167 15.29 23.59 -9.23
N GLU A 168 15.14 22.27 -9.09
CA GLU A 168 15.18 21.58 -7.81
C GLU A 168 15.65 20.14 -7.97
N GLY A 169 16.33 19.62 -6.94
CA GLY A 169 16.74 18.22 -6.83
C GLY A 169 18.05 17.89 -7.52
N ASP A 170 18.43 16.62 -7.43
CA ASP A 170 19.65 16.05 -8.02
C ASP A 170 19.40 14.58 -8.34
N SER A 171 19.61 14.18 -9.59
CA SER A 171 19.41 12.80 -10.05
C SER A 171 20.38 11.78 -9.42
N LYS A 172 21.45 12.26 -8.78
CA LYS A 172 22.45 11.42 -8.09
C LYS A 172 22.25 11.36 -6.59
N GLN A 173 21.39 12.23 -6.03
CA GLN A 173 21.13 12.28 -4.62
C GLN A 173 19.87 11.53 -4.25
N ILE A 174 20.03 10.49 -3.41
CA ILE A 174 18.89 9.72 -2.88
C ILE A 174 18.17 10.58 -1.84
N LYS A 175 16.90 10.82 -2.09
CA LYS A 175 15.96 11.40 -1.11
C LYS A 175 15.27 10.28 -0.35
N ARG A 176 15.07 10.48 0.95
CA ARG A 176 14.25 9.63 1.81
C ARG A 176 12.97 10.34 2.13
N GLN A 177 11.86 9.69 1.83
CA GLN A 177 10.52 10.18 2.12
C GLN A 177 9.89 9.27 3.15
N LYS A 178 9.33 9.86 4.21
CA LYS A 178 8.60 9.14 5.25
C LYS A 178 7.13 9.46 5.14
N ASP A 179 6.33 8.44 4.88
CA ASP A 179 4.90 8.52 4.73
C ASP A 179 4.19 7.58 5.70
N THR A 180 2.95 7.90 6.03
CA THR A 180 2.03 6.98 6.69
C THR A 180 0.73 6.98 5.91
N TRP A 181 0.39 5.81 5.34
CA TRP A 181 -0.81 5.63 4.54
C TRP A 181 -1.80 4.73 5.26
N THR A 182 -3.08 5.07 5.19
CA THR A 182 -4.16 4.24 5.68
C THR A 182 -4.87 3.59 4.49
N PHE A 183 -4.87 2.28 4.49
CA PHE A 183 -5.60 1.45 3.53
C PHE A 183 -6.95 1.07 4.13
N SER A 184 -8.03 1.23 3.36
CA SER A 184 -9.38 0.94 3.80
C SER A 184 -10.07 -0.02 2.84
N LYS A 185 -10.83 -0.96 3.41
CA LYS A 185 -11.67 -1.93 2.66
C LYS A 185 -12.96 -2.20 3.40
N ASP A 186 -14.07 -2.25 2.66
CA ASP A 186 -15.34 -2.78 3.17
C ASP A 186 -15.34 -4.31 3.08
N ILE A 187 -15.64 -5.03 4.20
CA ILE A 187 -15.60 -6.50 4.32
C ILE A 187 -16.82 -7.04 5.05
#